data_2fbe96b7099b9b5d8c741cc97059c848
#
_entry.id   2fbe96b7099b9b5d8c741cc97059c848
#
_cell.length_a   1.000
_cell.length_b   1.000
_cell.length_c   1.000
_cell.angle_alpha   90.00
_cell.angle_beta   90.00
_cell.angle_gamma   90.00
#
_symmetry.space_group_name_H-M   'P 1'
#
loop_
_entity.id
_entity.type
_entity.pdbx_description
1 polymer ?
#
loop_
_entity_poly.entity_id
_entity_poly.type
_entity_poly.pdbx_seq_one_letter_code
_entity_poly.pdbx_strand_id
1 'polypeptide(L)'
;RQTYSYGIDSVFTEMTAAEVANVIESLGNHRITITGGEPLLQEAAVVELIDELNRRKAETMQDNTSGQAGSTCITDIDKFDKREMLNDSLYDFNIETNGTIIPSFHRDNVWFTYDYKTPSSLAEESMNVDIFKVATERDLIKFVVGSPEDLDCMRRIIEQYPTVAQIYVSPVWGQIEPASIIDYMKAYNLQNVRFQLQIHKFVWDPDAKGV
;
A
#
# COMPACT_ATOMS: atom_id res chain seq x y z
N ARG A 1 0.79 -6.61 13.75
CA ARG A 1 1.22 -6.95 12.38
C ARG A 1 2.17 -8.14 12.47
N GLN A 2 1.69 -9.33 12.11
CA GLN A 2 2.58 -10.50 12.00
C GLN A 2 3.08 -10.56 10.57
N THR A 3 4.36 -10.32 10.36
CA THR A 3 5.05 -10.57 9.09
C THR A 3 5.53 -12.01 9.10
N TYR A 4 4.94 -12.85 8.26
CA TYR A 4 5.43 -14.20 8.04
C TYR A 4 6.44 -14.16 6.90
N SER A 5 7.71 -14.46 7.21
CA SER A 5 8.67 -14.83 6.17
C SER A 5 8.49 -16.31 5.89
N TYR A 6 8.18 -16.64 4.63
CA TYR A 6 7.97 -18.02 4.21
C TYR A 6 9.28 -18.79 4.20
N GLY A 7 9.55 -19.54 5.30
CA GLY A 7 10.37 -20.75 5.23
C GLY A 7 9.46 -21.96 4.96
N ILE A 8 10.02 -23.05 4.47
CA ILE A 8 9.28 -24.31 4.17
C ILE A 8 8.51 -24.85 5.41
N ASP A 9 8.82 -24.35 6.62
CA ASP A 9 8.24 -24.74 7.92
C ASP A 9 7.33 -23.67 8.53
N SER A 10 6.85 -22.67 7.77
CA SER A 10 5.98 -21.65 8.34
C SER A 10 4.58 -22.21 8.62
N VAL A 11 4.13 -22.11 9.88
CA VAL A 11 2.75 -22.41 10.25
C VAL A 11 1.87 -21.29 9.71
N PHE A 12 0.97 -21.60 8.81
CA PHE A 12 -0.05 -20.68 8.31
C PHE A 12 -1.46 -21.17 8.68
N THR A 13 -2.40 -20.25 8.77
CA THR A 13 -3.81 -20.58 8.96
C THR A 13 -4.55 -20.28 7.68
N GLU A 14 -5.21 -21.28 7.13
CA GLU A 14 -6.13 -21.07 6.01
C GLU A 14 -7.43 -20.47 6.54
N MET A 15 -7.88 -19.39 5.91
CA MET A 15 -9.11 -18.68 6.26
C MET A 15 -9.84 -18.28 4.98
N THR A 16 -11.15 -18.37 5.00
CA THR A 16 -12.01 -17.81 3.96
C THR A 16 -12.05 -16.29 4.03
N ALA A 17 -12.44 -15.63 2.95
CA ALA A 17 -12.63 -14.17 2.93
C ALA A 17 -13.60 -13.71 4.04
N ALA A 18 -14.66 -14.47 4.29
CA ALA A 18 -15.63 -14.18 5.35
C ALA A 18 -15.03 -14.26 6.77
N GLU A 19 -14.16 -15.25 7.03
CA GLU A 19 -13.47 -15.38 8.32
C GLU A 19 -12.47 -14.25 8.54
N VAL A 20 -11.71 -13.89 7.51
CA VAL A 20 -10.78 -12.74 7.56
C VAL A 20 -11.56 -11.44 7.79
N ALA A 21 -12.69 -11.25 7.10
CA ALA A 21 -13.57 -10.11 7.29
C ALA A 21 -14.07 -9.98 8.73
N ASN A 22 -14.48 -11.11 9.39
CA ASN A 22 -14.88 -11.10 10.79
C ASN A 22 -13.76 -10.58 11.71
N VAL A 23 -12.52 -11.00 11.46
CA VAL A 23 -11.35 -10.53 12.23
C VAL A 23 -11.14 -9.04 12.03
N ILE A 24 -11.16 -8.56 10.79
CA ILE A 24 -10.97 -7.13 10.45
C ILE A 24 -12.04 -6.27 11.13
N GLU A 25 -13.30 -6.65 11.05
CA GLU A 25 -14.41 -5.94 11.70
C GLU A 25 -14.24 -5.88 13.23
N SER A 26 -13.77 -6.97 13.84
CA SER A 26 -13.50 -7.00 15.29
C SER A 26 -12.42 -6.02 15.75
N LEU A 27 -11.48 -5.65 14.84
CA LEU A 27 -10.43 -4.68 15.10
C LEU A 27 -10.89 -3.22 14.98
N GLY A 28 -12.06 -2.97 14.38
CA GLY A 28 -12.65 -1.64 14.24
C GLY A 28 -11.87 -0.66 13.34
N ASN A 29 -10.91 -1.15 12.56
CA ASN A 29 -10.11 -0.32 11.65
C ASN A 29 -10.70 -0.33 10.24
N HIS A 30 -10.71 0.85 9.60
CA HIS A 30 -11.18 1.01 8.22
C HIS A 30 -10.04 1.11 7.19
N ARG A 31 -8.81 1.29 7.63
CA ARG A 31 -7.61 1.26 6.78
C ARG A 31 -6.93 -0.07 6.89
N ILE A 32 -6.91 -0.81 5.79
CA ILE A 32 -6.44 -2.18 5.72
C ILE A 32 -5.21 -2.23 4.82
N THR A 33 -4.12 -2.81 5.31
CA THR A 33 -2.97 -3.13 4.47
C THR A 33 -2.92 -4.63 4.26
N ILE A 34 -2.97 -5.05 3.00
CA ILE A 34 -2.78 -6.45 2.58
C ILE A 34 -1.34 -6.59 2.11
N THR A 35 -0.58 -7.44 2.77
CA THR A 35 0.86 -7.66 2.54
C THR A 35 1.23 -9.09 2.91
N GLY A 36 2.48 -9.45 2.70
CA GLY A 36 3.05 -10.75 3.07
C GLY A 36 3.11 -11.71 1.90
N GLY A 37 4.29 -12.33 1.65
CA GLY A 37 4.57 -13.03 0.42
C GLY A 37 4.37 -12.11 -0.78
N GLU A 38 3.54 -12.53 -1.73
CA GLU A 38 3.06 -11.69 -2.83
C GLU A 38 1.53 -11.80 -2.88
N PRO A 39 0.78 -10.76 -2.46
CA PRO A 39 -0.69 -10.82 -2.41
C PRO A 39 -1.32 -11.09 -3.78
N LEU A 40 -0.72 -10.62 -4.87
CA LEU A 40 -1.26 -10.78 -6.22
C LEU A 40 -1.14 -12.21 -6.76
N LEU A 41 -0.37 -13.11 -6.11
CA LEU A 41 -0.45 -14.55 -6.37
C LEU A 41 -1.80 -15.14 -5.96
N GLN A 42 -2.51 -14.48 -5.04
CA GLN A 42 -3.84 -14.85 -4.55
C GLN A 42 -4.86 -13.76 -4.88
N GLU A 43 -4.71 -13.09 -6.03
CA GLU A 43 -5.51 -11.93 -6.42
C GLU A 43 -7.02 -12.18 -6.29
N ALA A 44 -7.51 -13.36 -6.71
CA ALA A 44 -8.92 -13.71 -6.60
C ALA A 44 -9.43 -13.68 -5.13
N ALA A 45 -8.64 -14.20 -4.18
CA ALA A 45 -8.99 -14.19 -2.77
C ALA A 45 -8.89 -12.76 -2.16
N VAL A 46 -7.94 -11.96 -2.63
CA VAL A 46 -7.82 -10.54 -2.26
C VAL A 46 -9.06 -9.76 -2.71
N VAL A 47 -9.49 -9.95 -3.96
CA VAL A 47 -10.69 -9.31 -4.50
C VAL A 47 -11.94 -9.76 -3.75
N GLU A 48 -12.09 -11.07 -3.47
CA GLU A 48 -13.21 -11.61 -2.70
C GLU A 48 -13.29 -10.98 -1.29
N LEU A 49 -12.16 -10.82 -0.60
CA LEU A 49 -12.11 -10.16 0.71
C LEU A 49 -12.54 -8.70 0.64
N ILE A 50 -12.04 -7.95 -0.34
CA ILE A 50 -12.40 -6.54 -0.55
C ILE A 50 -13.90 -6.39 -0.82
N ASP A 51 -14.42 -7.20 -1.74
CA ASP A 51 -15.83 -7.16 -2.13
C ASP A 51 -16.74 -7.57 -0.95
N GLU A 52 -16.35 -8.56 -0.14
CA GLU A 52 -17.08 -8.98 1.07
C GLU A 52 -17.12 -7.88 2.12
N LEU A 53 -16.01 -7.24 2.43
CA LEU A 53 -15.98 -6.13 3.40
C LEU A 53 -16.79 -4.93 2.92
N ASN A 54 -16.69 -4.56 1.65
CA ASN A 54 -17.47 -3.48 1.06
C ASN A 54 -18.97 -3.77 1.08
N ARG A 55 -19.38 -5.02 0.79
CA ARG A 55 -20.78 -5.45 0.86
C ARG A 55 -21.34 -5.31 2.27
N ARG A 56 -20.63 -5.84 3.29
CA ARG A 56 -21.06 -5.77 4.70
C ARG A 56 -21.22 -4.32 5.18
N LYS A 57 -20.27 -3.47 4.80
CA LYS A 57 -20.31 -2.05 5.16
C LYS A 57 -21.52 -1.36 4.54
N ALA A 58 -21.82 -1.64 3.27
CA ALA A 58 -22.99 -1.09 2.59
C ALA A 58 -24.31 -1.53 3.24
N GLU A 59 -24.43 -2.79 3.66
CA GLU A 59 -25.61 -3.31 4.38
C GLU A 59 -25.81 -2.61 5.73
N THR A 60 -24.75 -2.44 6.51
CA THR A 60 -24.80 -1.73 7.80
C THR A 60 -25.27 -0.28 7.66
N MET A 61 -24.91 0.39 6.56
CA MET A 61 -25.33 1.77 6.28
C MET A 61 -26.83 1.86 5.92
N GLN A 62 -27.33 0.89 5.16
CA GLN A 62 -28.75 0.86 4.78
C GLN A 62 -29.65 0.64 6.00
N ASP A 63 -29.27 -0.21 6.93
CA ASP A 63 -30.01 -0.46 8.18
C ASP A 63 -30.05 0.78 9.08
N ASN A 64 -28.99 1.54 9.17
CA ASN A 64 -28.92 2.78 9.96
C ASN A 64 -29.77 3.92 9.35
N THR A 65 -29.96 3.96 8.04
CA THR A 65 -30.80 4.98 7.38
C THR A 65 -32.31 4.65 7.46
N SER A 66 -32.68 3.40 7.58
CA SER A 66 -34.07 2.98 7.74
C SER A 66 -34.64 3.23 9.15
N GLY A 67 -33.77 3.44 10.15
CA GLY A 67 -34.15 3.68 11.56
C GLY A 67 -34.38 5.15 11.95
N GLN A 68 -34.03 6.12 11.11
CA GLN A 68 -34.19 7.56 11.40
C GLN A 68 -35.13 8.26 10.39
N ALA A 69 -36.42 7.90 10.44
CA ALA A 69 -37.49 8.75 9.88
C ALA A 69 -37.87 9.84 10.90
N GLY A 70 -36.93 10.71 11.24
CA GLY A 70 -37.10 11.87 12.08
C GLY A 70 -36.64 13.14 11.33
N SER A 71 -37.63 13.91 10.87
CA SER A 71 -37.50 15.19 10.19
C SER A 71 -36.48 16.13 10.85
N THR A 72 -35.34 16.35 10.21
CA THR A 72 -34.57 17.59 10.43
C THR A 72 -34.18 18.12 9.05
N CYS A 73 -34.83 19.23 8.68
CA CYS A 73 -34.55 20.00 7.47
C CYS A 73 -33.13 20.59 7.60
N ILE A 74 -32.16 20.04 6.88
CA ILE A 74 -30.82 20.59 6.75
C ILE A 74 -30.70 21.19 5.36
N THR A 75 -30.85 22.52 5.28
CA THR A 75 -30.83 23.33 4.05
C THR A 75 -29.45 23.86 3.66
N ASP A 76 -28.34 23.37 4.24
CA ASP A 76 -27.00 23.94 3.99
C ASP A 76 -25.87 22.88 3.76
N ILE A 77 -26.17 21.69 3.24
CA ILE A 77 -25.14 20.67 2.97
C ILE A 77 -24.66 20.67 1.49
N ASP A 78 -24.96 21.66 0.71
CA ASP A 78 -24.57 21.73 -0.71
C ASP A 78 -23.08 22.11 -0.97
N LYS A 79 -22.23 22.17 0.08
CA LYS A 79 -20.82 22.53 -0.07
C LYS A 79 -19.80 21.54 0.49
N PHE A 80 -20.22 20.43 1.07
CA PHE A 80 -19.28 19.36 1.41
C PHE A 80 -19.27 18.34 0.26
N ASP A 81 -18.06 18.08 -0.25
CA ASP A 81 -17.84 17.15 -1.34
C ASP A 81 -18.38 15.77 -0.96
N LYS A 82 -19.43 15.30 -1.67
CA LYS A 82 -20.01 13.97 -1.50
C LYS A 82 -18.96 12.85 -1.60
N ARG A 83 -17.81 13.13 -2.24
CA ARG A 83 -16.68 12.21 -2.31
C ARG A 83 -15.96 12.05 -0.98
N GLU A 84 -15.82 13.11 -0.16
CA GLU A 84 -15.22 13.00 1.18
C GLU A 84 -16.12 12.21 2.13
N MET A 85 -17.43 12.42 2.11
CA MET A 85 -18.37 11.67 2.95
C MET A 85 -18.48 10.17 2.56
N LEU A 86 -18.39 9.85 1.27
CA LEU A 86 -18.36 8.47 0.79
C LEU A 86 -17.03 7.78 1.10
N ASN A 87 -15.91 8.52 1.12
CA ASN A 87 -14.59 7.99 1.43
C ASN A 87 -14.43 7.62 2.91
N ASP A 88 -15.05 8.36 3.84
CA ASP A 88 -15.03 8.03 5.28
C ASP A 88 -15.93 6.85 5.63
N SER A 89 -16.80 6.44 4.72
CA SER A 89 -17.80 5.40 4.93
C SER A 89 -17.38 4.02 4.45
N LEU A 90 -16.39 3.90 3.55
CA LEU A 90 -15.89 2.63 3.01
C LEU A 90 -14.54 2.26 3.66
N TYR A 91 -14.17 0.99 3.55
CA TYR A 91 -12.81 0.55 3.83
C TYR A 91 -11.84 1.15 2.80
N ASP A 92 -10.61 1.45 3.23
CA ASP A 92 -9.52 1.89 2.37
C ASP A 92 -8.40 0.84 2.39
N PHE A 93 -8.08 0.27 1.22
CA PHE A 93 -7.16 -0.85 1.10
C PHE A 93 -5.85 -0.42 0.46
N ASN A 94 -4.75 -0.68 1.14
CA ASN A 94 -3.41 -0.68 0.56
C ASN A 94 -2.97 -2.11 0.27
N ILE A 95 -2.56 -2.41 -0.96
CA ILE A 95 -1.95 -3.69 -1.33
C ILE A 95 -0.46 -3.47 -1.54
N GLU A 96 0.34 -4.01 -0.62
CA GLU A 96 1.80 -3.98 -0.75
C GLU A 96 2.26 -5.18 -1.58
N THR A 97 2.75 -4.94 -2.77
CA THR A 97 3.21 -5.94 -3.73
C THR A 97 4.69 -5.76 -4.07
N ASN A 98 5.36 -6.85 -4.41
CA ASN A 98 6.75 -6.82 -4.86
C ASN A 98 6.94 -6.29 -6.29
N GLY A 99 5.85 -5.91 -6.97
CA GLY A 99 5.88 -5.30 -8.30
C GLY A 99 6.21 -6.25 -9.46
N THR A 100 6.22 -7.56 -9.25
CA THR A 100 6.44 -8.54 -10.33
C THR A 100 5.18 -8.86 -11.12
N ILE A 101 4.02 -8.65 -10.50
CA ILE A 101 2.69 -8.94 -11.06
C ILE A 101 1.93 -7.64 -11.23
N ILE A 102 1.32 -7.46 -12.40
CA ILE A 102 0.40 -6.36 -12.66
C ILE A 102 -0.99 -6.75 -12.15
N PRO A 103 -1.64 -5.95 -11.29
CA PRO A 103 -3.00 -6.24 -10.85
C PRO A 103 -3.98 -6.22 -12.04
N SER A 104 -4.89 -7.18 -12.08
CA SER A 104 -5.92 -7.28 -13.13
C SER A 104 -7.23 -6.58 -12.75
N PHE A 105 -7.30 -5.99 -11.56
CA PHE A 105 -8.49 -5.31 -11.05
C PHE A 105 -8.20 -3.87 -10.62
N HIS A 106 -9.26 -3.06 -10.60
CA HIS A 106 -9.25 -1.71 -10.05
C HIS A 106 -10.50 -1.50 -9.19
N ARG A 107 -10.34 -0.77 -8.06
CA ARG A 107 -11.42 -0.33 -7.18
C ARG A 107 -11.09 1.06 -6.65
N ASP A 108 -12.05 1.94 -6.52
CA ASP A 108 -11.83 3.33 -6.07
C ASP A 108 -11.26 3.43 -4.65
N ASN A 109 -11.52 2.44 -3.81
CA ASN A 109 -11.04 2.36 -2.44
C ASN A 109 -9.83 1.44 -2.27
N VAL A 110 -9.16 1.08 -3.38
CA VAL A 110 -7.92 0.28 -3.38
C VAL A 110 -6.79 1.08 -4.01
N TRP A 111 -5.63 1.01 -3.43
CA TRP A 111 -4.40 1.55 -3.97
C TRP A 111 -3.23 0.59 -3.71
N PHE A 112 -2.19 0.69 -4.52
CA PHE A 112 -1.06 -0.21 -4.49
C PHE A 112 0.20 0.48 -4.00
N THR A 113 1.00 -0.22 -3.22
CA THR A 113 2.40 0.11 -2.94
C THR A 113 3.28 -0.92 -3.65
N TYR A 114 3.87 -0.53 -4.76
CA TYR A 114 4.82 -1.36 -5.51
C TYR A 114 6.22 -1.22 -4.92
N ASP A 115 6.76 -2.28 -4.35
CA ASP A 115 8.12 -2.30 -3.80
C ASP A 115 9.12 -2.67 -4.90
N TYR A 116 9.60 -1.66 -5.65
CA TYR A 116 10.54 -1.86 -6.76
C TYR A 116 11.89 -2.31 -6.24
N LYS A 117 12.33 -3.48 -6.70
CA LYS A 117 13.59 -4.11 -6.27
C LYS A 117 14.77 -3.55 -7.03
N THR A 118 15.76 -3.05 -6.29
CA THR A 118 17.04 -2.50 -6.78
C THR A 118 18.14 -3.58 -6.81
N PRO A 119 19.30 -3.33 -7.43
CA PRO A 119 20.38 -4.31 -7.53
C PRO A 119 20.77 -4.99 -6.22
N SER A 120 20.86 -4.24 -5.11
CA SER A 120 21.22 -4.80 -3.81
C SER A 120 20.25 -5.86 -3.30
N SER A 121 19.03 -5.89 -3.81
CA SER A 121 18.02 -6.91 -3.47
C SER A 121 18.22 -8.23 -4.22
N LEU A 122 19.07 -8.27 -5.25
CA LEU A 122 19.28 -9.41 -6.17
C LEU A 122 18.00 -9.87 -6.89
N ALA A 123 16.99 -9.01 -6.98
CA ALA A 123 15.70 -9.32 -7.59
C ALA A 123 15.27 -8.29 -8.66
N GLU A 124 16.17 -7.38 -9.08
CA GLU A 124 15.90 -6.36 -10.10
C GLU A 124 15.39 -6.97 -11.40
N GLU A 125 15.98 -8.08 -11.86
CA GLU A 125 15.61 -8.73 -13.12
C GLU A 125 14.16 -9.27 -13.14
N SER A 126 13.56 -9.49 -11.98
CA SER A 126 12.17 -9.96 -11.87
C SER A 126 11.14 -8.84 -11.96
N MET A 127 11.57 -7.58 -11.97
CA MET A 127 10.67 -6.43 -11.92
C MET A 127 9.91 -6.21 -13.22
N ASN A 128 8.62 -5.95 -13.10
CA ASN A 128 7.78 -5.60 -14.23
C ASN A 128 7.66 -4.07 -14.35
N VAL A 129 8.36 -3.49 -15.32
CA VAL A 129 8.34 -2.04 -15.55
C VAL A 129 6.98 -1.48 -16.02
N ASP A 130 6.05 -2.33 -16.42
CA ASP A 130 4.71 -1.88 -16.78
C ASP A 130 3.91 -1.36 -15.58
N ILE A 131 4.35 -1.61 -14.34
CA ILE A 131 3.78 -0.95 -13.14
C ILE A 131 3.79 0.57 -13.28
N PHE A 132 4.80 1.18 -13.91
CA PHE A 132 4.88 2.63 -14.11
C PHE A 132 3.80 3.17 -15.02
N LYS A 133 3.26 2.34 -15.93
CA LYS A 133 2.18 2.71 -16.86
C LYS A 133 0.79 2.53 -16.27
N VAL A 134 0.62 1.48 -15.44
CA VAL A 134 -0.70 1.14 -14.87
C VAL A 134 -0.97 1.81 -13.55
N ALA A 135 0.07 2.24 -12.83
CA ALA A 135 -0.05 2.91 -11.55
C ALA A 135 -0.78 4.27 -11.69
N THR A 136 -1.64 4.56 -10.73
CA THR A 136 -2.46 5.76 -10.66
C THR A 136 -1.85 6.80 -9.71
N GLU A 137 -2.45 8.00 -9.62
CA GLU A 137 -2.03 9.05 -8.67
C GLU A 137 -2.18 8.64 -7.20
N ARG A 138 -2.99 7.64 -6.90
CA ARG A 138 -3.16 7.09 -5.55
C ARG A 138 -2.10 6.07 -5.19
N ASP A 139 -1.44 5.48 -6.17
CA ASP A 139 -0.47 4.42 -5.98
C ASP A 139 0.90 4.96 -5.59
N LEU A 140 1.69 4.10 -4.96
CA LEU A 140 3.06 4.40 -4.56
C LEU A 140 4.02 3.43 -5.24
N ILE A 141 5.14 3.95 -5.76
CA ILE A 141 6.28 3.15 -6.18
C ILE A 141 7.41 3.44 -5.20
N LYS A 142 7.84 2.43 -4.48
CA LYS A 142 8.82 2.54 -3.42
C LYS A 142 10.12 1.85 -3.79
N PHE A 143 11.21 2.57 -3.69
CA PHE A 143 12.57 2.06 -3.82
C PHE A 143 13.20 1.95 -2.43
N VAL A 144 13.65 0.76 -2.06
CA VAL A 144 14.43 0.54 -0.84
C VAL A 144 15.88 0.36 -1.24
N VAL A 145 16.72 1.32 -0.87
CA VAL A 145 18.10 1.45 -1.38
C VAL A 145 19.11 1.17 -0.29
N GLY A 146 20.12 0.38 -0.58
CA GLY A 146 21.22 0.01 0.32
C GLY A 146 22.57 0.53 -0.13
N SER A 147 22.70 1.05 -1.37
CA SER A 147 23.97 1.47 -1.95
C SER A 147 23.81 2.65 -2.91
N PRO A 148 24.91 3.30 -3.32
CA PRO A 148 24.89 4.31 -4.40
C PRO A 148 24.40 3.74 -5.73
N GLU A 149 24.71 2.50 -6.04
CA GLU A 149 24.28 1.80 -7.26
C GLU A 149 22.75 1.65 -7.31
N ASP A 150 22.10 1.44 -6.16
CA ASP A 150 20.64 1.40 -6.05
C ASP A 150 20.03 2.78 -6.36
N LEU A 151 20.66 3.87 -5.91
CA LEU A 151 20.24 5.24 -6.22
C LEU A 151 20.35 5.54 -7.71
N ASP A 152 21.45 5.12 -8.35
CA ASP A 152 21.64 5.27 -9.80
C ASP A 152 20.62 4.43 -10.58
N CYS A 153 20.31 3.21 -10.11
CA CYS A 153 19.25 2.38 -10.67
C CYS A 153 17.91 3.08 -10.56
N MET A 154 17.52 3.52 -9.37
CA MET A 154 16.28 4.27 -9.14
C MET A 154 16.16 5.46 -10.09
N ARG A 155 17.18 6.33 -10.17
CA ARG A 155 17.18 7.50 -11.04
C ARG A 155 16.97 7.11 -12.50
N ARG A 156 17.73 6.15 -13.00
CA ARG A 156 17.62 5.64 -14.39
C ARG A 156 16.22 5.13 -14.69
N ILE A 157 15.63 4.37 -13.77
CA ILE A 157 14.30 3.79 -13.95
C ILE A 157 13.22 4.88 -13.99
N ILE A 158 13.22 5.83 -13.08
CA ILE A 158 12.20 6.91 -13.07
C ILE A 158 12.35 7.88 -14.25
N GLU A 159 13.57 8.06 -14.78
CA GLU A 159 13.81 8.85 -16.00
C GLU A 159 13.30 8.10 -17.25
N GLN A 160 13.46 6.79 -17.29
CA GLN A 160 13.09 5.95 -18.44
C GLN A 160 11.58 5.64 -18.48
N TYR A 161 10.94 5.50 -17.32
CA TYR A 161 9.54 5.11 -17.17
C TYR A 161 8.76 6.16 -16.38
N PRO A 162 8.25 7.21 -17.04
CA PRO A 162 7.45 8.24 -16.37
C PRO A 162 6.16 7.64 -15.82
N THR A 163 5.72 8.14 -14.67
CA THR A 163 4.48 7.71 -14.00
C THR A 163 3.78 8.87 -13.32
N VAL A 164 2.47 8.73 -13.10
CA VAL A 164 1.67 9.64 -12.25
C VAL A 164 1.66 9.21 -10.79
N ALA A 165 2.13 7.99 -10.49
CA ALA A 165 2.22 7.49 -9.11
C ALA A 165 3.24 8.29 -8.29
N GLN A 166 3.08 8.27 -6.97
CA GLN A 166 4.02 8.88 -6.05
C GLN A 166 5.26 7.99 -5.90
N ILE A 167 6.45 8.57 -6.01
CA ILE A 167 7.71 7.84 -5.88
C ILE A 167 8.32 8.09 -4.51
N TYR A 168 8.68 7.02 -3.81
CA TYR A 168 9.32 7.04 -2.52
C TYR A 168 10.67 6.33 -2.54
N VAL A 169 11.63 6.89 -1.81
CA VAL A 169 12.92 6.24 -1.54
C VAL A 169 13.12 6.09 -0.03
N SER A 170 13.54 4.90 0.38
CA SER A 170 13.82 4.56 1.79
C SER A 170 15.18 3.90 1.91
N PRO A 171 15.99 4.19 2.95
CA PRO A 171 17.23 3.49 3.20
C PRO A 171 16.98 2.04 3.69
N VAL A 172 17.83 1.11 3.26
CA VAL A 172 18.05 -0.14 4.00
C VAL A 172 18.78 0.22 5.28
N TRP A 173 18.24 -0.19 6.42
CA TRP A 173 18.82 0.11 7.72
C TRP A 173 20.27 -0.39 7.83
N GLY A 174 21.18 0.53 8.22
CA GLY A 174 22.59 0.20 8.44
C GLY A 174 23.42 0.00 7.18
N GLN A 175 22.87 0.09 5.97
CA GLN A 175 23.61 -0.08 4.72
C GLN A 175 23.94 1.24 4.03
N ILE A 176 23.05 2.21 4.07
CA ILE A 176 23.27 3.54 3.48
C ILE A 176 22.82 4.61 4.47
N GLU A 177 23.61 5.68 4.56
CA GLU A 177 23.27 6.81 5.42
C GLU A 177 22.10 7.62 4.82
N PRO A 178 21.05 7.92 5.59
CA PRO A 178 19.92 8.72 5.14
C PRO A 178 20.32 10.06 4.51
N ALA A 179 21.35 10.72 5.06
CA ALA A 179 21.88 11.98 4.53
C ALA A 179 22.40 11.84 3.11
N SER A 180 23.07 10.72 2.79
CA SER A 180 23.59 10.46 1.45
C SER A 180 22.50 10.37 0.39
N ILE A 181 21.33 9.80 0.74
CA ILE A 181 20.15 9.76 -0.14
C ILE A 181 19.64 11.18 -0.41
N ILE A 182 19.52 12.00 0.63
CA ILE A 182 19.04 13.39 0.50
C ILE A 182 20.02 14.22 -0.36
N ASP A 183 21.31 14.06 -0.16
CA ASP A 183 22.32 14.77 -0.95
C ASP A 183 22.34 14.31 -2.42
N TYR A 184 22.13 13.01 -2.67
CA TYR A 184 21.93 12.49 -4.01
C TYR A 184 20.68 13.09 -4.67
N MET A 185 19.53 13.11 -3.97
CA MET A 185 18.30 13.71 -4.49
C MET A 185 18.48 15.18 -4.86
N LYS A 186 19.21 15.95 -4.05
CA LYS A 186 19.55 17.36 -4.35
C LYS A 186 20.46 17.47 -5.57
N ALA A 187 21.53 16.67 -5.62
CA ALA A 187 22.52 16.71 -6.71
C ALA A 187 21.88 16.44 -8.08
N TYR A 188 20.91 15.55 -8.14
CA TYR A 188 20.21 15.16 -9.37
C TYR A 188 18.82 15.80 -9.53
N ASN A 189 18.46 16.77 -8.67
CA ASN A 189 17.20 17.51 -8.73
C ASN A 189 15.94 16.62 -8.78
N LEU A 190 15.91 15.56 -7.97
CA LEU A 190 14.82 14.59 -7.92
C LEU A 190 13.63 15.13 -7.09
N GLN A 191 12.99 16.21 -7.54
CA GLN A 191 11.91 16.90 -6.81
C GLN A 191 10.62 16.10 -6.73
N ASN A 192 10.40 15.13 -7.64
CA ASN A 192 9.27 14.25 -7.68
C ASN A 192 9.43 12.99 -6.82
N VAL A 193 10.60 12.81 -6.19
CA VAL A 193 10.87 11.67 -5.29
C VAL A 193 10.72 12.14 -3.84
N ARG A 194 10.03 11.37 -3.03
CA ARG A 194 9.85 11.60 -1.59
C ARG A 194 10.75 10.68 -0.78
N PHE A 195 11.49 11.26 0.14
CA PHE A 195 12.28 10.49 1.09
C PHE A 195 11.43 10.02 2.27
N GLN A 196 11.56 8.74 2.64
CA GLN A 196 10.83 8.15 3.76
C GLN A 196 11.78 7.32 4.65
N LEU A 197 11.80 7.60 5.94
CA LEU A 197 12.48 6.76 6.93
C LEU A 197 11.59 5.58 7.34
N GLN A 198 12.23 4.46 7.65
CA GLN A 198 11.59 3.32 8.34
C GLN A 198 11.52 3.65 9.84
N ILE A 199 10.54 4.47 10.25
CA ILE A 199 10.45 5.05 11.60
C ILE A 199 10.45 3.97 12.70
N HIS A 200 9.85 2.80 12.45
CA HIS A 200 9.85 1.69 13.40
C HIS A 200 11.27 1.25 13.81
N LYS A 201 12.25 1.35 12.91
CA LYS A 201 13.67 1.05 13.18
C LYS A 201 14.33 2.04 14.15
N PHE A 202 13.74 3.22 14.35
CA PHE A 202 14.23 4.24 15.28
C PHE A 202 13.49 4.19 16.62
N VAL A 203 12.25 3.68 16.64
CA VAL A 203 11.40 3.66 17.82
C VAL A 203 11.60 2.37 18.62
N TRP A 204 11.81 1.27 17.93
CA TRP A 204 12.02 -0.05 18.53
C TRP A 204 13.38 -0.63 18.11
N ASP A 205 13.72 -1.75 18.68
CA ASP A 205 14.89 -2.52 18.22
C ASP A 205 14.76 -2.77 16.70
N PRO A 206 15.80 -2.46 15.90
CA PRO A 206 15.75 -2.64 14.45
C PRO A 206 15.38 -4.06 13.99
N ASP A 207 15.63 -5.08 14.84
CA ASP A 207 15.32 -6.48 14.56
C ASP A 207 13.98 -6.93 15.18
N ALA A 208 13.29 -6.02 15.89
CA ALA A 208 11.97 -6.31 16.44
C ALA A 208 10.96 -6.66 15.34
N LYS A 209 10.18 -7.72 15.59
CA LYS A 209 9.13 -8.18 14.68
C LYS A 209 7.75 -7.78 15.21
N GLY A 210 6.85 -7.39 14.32
CA GLY A 210 5.46 -7.08 14.66
C GLY A 210 5.25 -5.71 15.33
N VAL A 211 6.19 -4.77 15.16
CA VAL A 211 6.13 -3.40 15.67
C VAL A 211 5.85 -2.41 14.54
#